data_1c4dcfdeeaa1d1c25e04910f81fab3cc
#
_entry.id   1c4dcfdeeaa1d1c25e04910f81fab3cc
#
_cell.length_a   1.000
_cell.length_b   1.000
_cell.length_c   1.000
_cell.angle_alpha   90.00
_cell.angle_beta   90.00
_cell.angle_gamma   90.00
#
_symmetry.space_group_name_H-M   'P 1'
#
loop_
_entity.id
_entity.type
_entity.pdbx_description
1 polymer ?
#
loop_
_entity_poly.entity_id
_entity_poly.type
_entity_poly.pdbx_seq_one_letter_code
_entity_poly.pdbx_strand_id
1 'polypeptide(L)' 'MKTIWQEIEELREEIQDLIEREEATSDPIEKATYMELISLKAEELEDLESIYRPHIHV' A
#
# COMPACT_ATOMS: atom_id res chain seq x y z
N MET A 1 2.24 2.17 -21.11
CA MET A 1 2.64 1.06 -20.25
C MET A 1 3.32 1.59 -19.01
N LYS A 2 2.89 1.14 -17.85
CA LYS A 2 3.47 1.62 -16.60
C LYS A 2 4.75 0.89 -16.29
N THR A 3 5.71 1.63 -15.78
CA THR A 3 6.91 1.00 -15.25
C THR A 3 6.64 0.49 -13.84
N ILE A 4 7.51 -0.38 -13.37
CA ILE A 4 7.36 -0.90 -12.00
C ILE A 4 7.51 0.23 -10.98
N TRP A 5 8.32 1.23 -11.28
CA TRP A 5 8.45 2.42 -10.44
C TRP A 5 7.12 3.16 -10.30
N GLN A 6 6.41 3.30 -11.42
CA GLN A 6 5.11 3.97 -11.40
C GLN A 6 4.09 3.18 -10.59
N GLU A 7 4.11 1.86 -10.72
CA GLU A 7 3.22 1.02 -9.93
C GLU A 7 3.50 1.14 -8.43
N ILE A 8 4.77 1.15 -8.06
CA ILE A 8 5.17 1.31 -6.67
C ILE A 8 4.70 2.66 -6.13
N GLU A 9 4.91 3.72 -6.88
CA GLU A 9 4.46 5.04 -6.46
C GLU A 9 2.96 5.12 -6.31
N GLU A 10 2.23 4.55 -7.26
CA GLU A 10 0.77 4.56 -7.18
C GLU A 10 0.27 3.80 -5.96
N LEU A 11 0.88 2.66 -5.67
CA LEU A 11 0.49 1.91 -4.48
C LEU A 11 0.78 2.68 -3.20
N ARG A 12 1.91 3.35 -3.15
CA ARG A 12 2.25 4.19 -1.99
C ARG A 12 1.23 5.30 -1.79
N GLU A 13 0.82 5.93 -2.88
CA GLU A 13 -0.17 7.00 -2.81
C GLU A 13 -1.53 6.47 -2.39
N GLU A 14 -1.91 5.29 -2.91
CA GLU A 14 -3.17 4.67 -2.51
C GLU A 14 -3.16 4.31 -1.04
N ILE A 15 -2.06 3.76 -0.55
CA ILE A 15 -1.95 3.41 0.86
C ILE A 15 -2.04 4.67 1.72
N GLN A 16 -1.35 5.73 1.33
CA GLN A 16 -1.39 6.97 2.08
C GLN A 16 -2.81 7.54 2.11
N ASP A 17 -3.50 7.52 0.99
CA ASP A 17 -4.87 7.99 0.93
C ASP A 17 -5.79 7.17 1.84
N LEU A 18 -5.63 5.85 1.84
CA LEU A 18 -6.41 4.98 2.70
C LEU A 18 -6.13 5.23 4.18
N ILE A 19 -4.86 5.46 4.51
CA ILE A 19 -4.51 5.78 5.90
C ILE A 19 -5.20 7.06 6.34
N GLU A 20 -5.19 8.07 5.49
CA GLU A 20 -5.83 9.33 5.80
C GLU A 20 -7.34 9.17 5.98
N ARG A 21 -7.96 8.36 5.13
CA ARG A 21 -9.39 8.10 5.24
C ARG A 21 -9.71 7.31 6.51
N GLU A 22 -8.86 6.35 6.84
CA GLU A 22 -9.05 5.56 8.05
C GLU A 22 -8.96 6.44 9.29
N GLU A 23 -8.03 7.37 9.31
CA GLU A 23 -7.90 8.28 10.43
C GLU A 23 -9.03 9.28 10.51
N ALA A 24 -9.62 9.62 9.37
CA ALA A 24 -10.69 10.62 9.31
C ALA A 24 -12.06 10.05 9.66
N THR A 25 -12.25 8.75 9.51
CA THR A 25 -13.57 8.17 9.79
C THR A 25 -13.69 7.79 11.26
N SER A 26 -14.91 8.02 11.80
CA SER A 26 -15.22 7.58 13.16
C SER A 26 -16.05 6.32 13.17
N ASP A 27 -16.42 5.80 11.98
CA ASP A 27 -17.21 4.60 11.88
C ASP A 27 -16.31 3.38 12.01
N PRO A 28 -16.51 2.53 13.04
CA PRO A 28 -15.63 1.39 13.25
C PRO A 28 -15.68 0.37 12.12
N ILE A 29 -16.79 0.27 11.42
CA ILE A 29 -16.91 -0.65 10.28
C ILE A 29 -16.06 -0.14 9.12
N GLU A 30 -16.17 1.14 8.81
CA GLU A 30 -15.35 1.74 7.76
C GLU A 30 -13.87 1.67 8.12
N LYS A 31 -13.55 1.94 9.37
CA LYS A 31 -12.19 1.87 9.84
C LYS A 31 -11.59 0.50 9.59
N ALA A 32 -12.32 -0.55 9.96
CA ALA A 32 -11.87 -1.92 9.75
C ALA A 32 -11.69 -2.23 8.26
N THR A 33 -12.60 -1.75 7.42
CA THR A 33 -12.49 -1.94 5.97
C THR A 33 -11.24 -1.28 5.42
N TYR A 34 -10.99 -0.04 5.81
CA TYR A 34 -9.80 0.66 5.35
C TYR A 34 -8.53 -0.04 5.82
N MET A 35 -8.50 -0.50 7.06
CA MET A 35 -7.33 -1.22 7.58
C MET A 35 -7.05 -2.49 6.79
N GLU A 36 -8.10 -3.19 6.40
CA GLU A 36 -7.95 -4.39 5.59
C GLU A 36 -7.38 -4.06 4.21
N LEU A 37 -7.92 -3.01 3.58
CA LEU A 37 -7.42 -2.57 2.28
C LEU A 37 -5.97 -2.12 2.36
N ILE A 38 -5.62 -1.42 3.41
CA ILE A 38 -4.23 -0.98 3.63
C ILE A 38 -3.31 -2.19 3.71
N SER A 39 -3.72 -3.21 4.46
CA SER A 39 -2.91 -4.42 4.60
C SER A 39 -2.70 -5.12 3.27
N LEU A 40 -3.77 -5.25 2.47
CA LEU A 40 -3.67 -5.88 1.16
C LEU A 40 -2.75 -5.11 0.22
N LYS A 41 -2.90 -3.81 0.20
CA LYS A 41 -2.07 -2.98 -0.65
C LYS A 41 -0.62 -2.95 -0.19
N ALA A 42 -0.40 -2.99 1.12
CA ALA A 42 0.95 -3.06 1.65
C ALA A 42 1.64 -4.35 1.25
N GLU A 43 0.91 -5.46 1.23
CA GLU A 43 1.46 -6.72 0.75
C GLU A 43 1.84 -6.65 -0.72
N GLU A 44 0.98 -6.05 -1.55
CA GLU A 44 1.30 -5.87 -2.96
C GLU A 44 2.55 -5.02 -3.13
N LEU A 45 2.66 -3.97 -2.35
CA LEU A 45 3.82 -3.08 -2.41
C LEU A 45 5.09 -3.83 -2.03
N GLU A 46 5.04 -4.63 -0.97
CA GLU A 46 6.18 -5.43 -0.56
C GLU A 46 6.62 -6.39 -1.66
N ASP A 47 5.64 -7.03 -2.30
CA ASP A 47 5.94 -7.95 -3.38
C ASP A 47 6.64 -7.25 -4.54
N LEU A 48 6.14 -6.09 -4.93
CA LEU A 48 6.75 -5.33 -6.01
C LEU A 48 8.16 -4.86 -5.64
N GLU A 49 8.32 -4.38 -4.43
CA GLU A 49 9.64 -3.94 -3.97
C GLU A 49 10.61 -5.09 -3.88
N SER A 50 10.12 -6.26 -3.49
CA SER A 50 10.96 -7.44 -3.41
C SER A 50 11.46 -7.90 -4.78
N ILE A 51 10.59 -7.83 -5.78
CA ILE A 51 10.96 -8.16 -7.15
C ILE A 51 12.00 -7.19 -7.67
N TYR A 52 11.80 -5.93 -7.37
CA TYR A 52 12.62 -4.86 -7.92
C TYR A 52 13.96 -4.72 -7.21
N ARG A 53 14.01 -5.01 -5.93
CA ARG A 53 15.24 -4.94 -5.17
C ARG A 53 16.01 -6.22 -5.31
N PRO A 54 17.17 -6.18 -5.93
CA PRO A 54 18.04 -7.35 -5.89
C PRO A 54 18.34 -7.63 -4.42
N HIS A 55 18.41 -8.89 -4.10
CA HIS A 55 18.71 -9.27 -2.72
C HIS A 55 20.09 -8.80 -2.38
N ILE A 56 20.13 -7.74 -1.64
CA ILE A 56 21.37 -7.34 -1.06
C ILE A 56 21.41 -8.00 0.28
N HIS A 57 22.08 -9.08 0.32
CA HIS A 57 22.32 -9.70 1.59
C HIS A 57 23.58 -9.19 2.15
N VAL A 58 23.42 -8.78 3.31
CA VAL A 58 24.58 -8.49 4.08
C VAL A 58 24.87 -9.67 4.96
#